data_394ed988157e2ab41873ce8cfdf180a6
#
_entry.id   394ed988157e2ab41873ce8cfdf180a6
#
_cell.length_a   1.000
_cell.length_b   1.000
_cell.length_c   1.000
_cell.angle_alpha   90.00
_cell.angle_beta   90.00
_cell.angle_gamma   90.00
#
_symmetry.space_group_name_H-M   'P 1'
#
loop_
_entity.id
_entity.type
_entity.pdbx_description
1 polymer ?
#
loop_
_entity_poly.entity_id
_entity_poly.type
_entity_poly.pdbx_seq_one_letter_code
_entity_poly.pdbx_strand_id
1 'polypeptide(L)'
;MQKHGVTGVVVKLTEGTSYKNPYAENQINNALAAGMKVSTYHFSHFMTKSEAEAEATYYAKMAKELGLSGTTVMVNDLETNFNDFSTQNSVYFANKLKELGYPITLHYSSS
;
A
#
# COMPACT_ATOMS: atom_id res chain seq x y z
N MET A 1 -12.56 22.95 5.41
CA MET A 1 -12.73 22.55 5.69
C MET A 1 -13.05 21.80 5.91
N GLN A 2 -13.03 21.71 5.90
CA GLN A 2 -13.24 20.88 5.97
C GLN A 2 -14.15 20.47 6.19
N LYS A 3 -14.40 20.53 5.96
CA LYS A 3 -15.34 20.10 6.06
C LYS A 3 -15.85 19.07 6.23
N HIS A 4 -16.15 19.02 6.05
CA HIS A 4 -16.63 17.89 6.09
C HIS A 4 -15.97 16.93 5.72
N GLY A 5 -15.57 17.28 5.78
CA GLY A 5 -14.85 16.62 5.78
C GLY A 5 -14.07 15.63 5.36
N VAL A 6 -13.01 15.88 4.80
CA VAL A 6 -12.10 14.84 4.51
C VAL A 6 -11.54 14.28 5.76
N THR A 7 -11.61 12.99 5.88
CA THR A 7 -11.22 12.32 7.10
C THR A 7 -10.22 11.21 6.85
N GLY A 8 -9.58 11.22 5.66
CA GLY A 8 -8.64 10.17 5.30
C GLY A 8 -7.26 10.69 4.98
N VAL A 9 -6.25 9.90 5.30
CA VAL A 9 -4.88 10.16 4.91
C VAL A 9 -4.30 8.91 4.26
N VAL A 10 -3.30 9.10 3.40
CA VAL A 10 -2.58 8.00 2.78
C VAL A 10 -1.12 8.11 3.25
N VAL A 11 -0.64 7.06 3.89
CA VAL A 11 0.70 7.05 4.49
C VAL A 11 1.58 6.09 3.71
N LYS A 12 2.77 6.55 3.29
CA LYS A 12 3.73 5.66 2.66
C LYS A 12 4.19 4.64 3.70
N LEU A 13 4.09 3.36 3.36
CA LEU A 13 4.51 2.31 4.27
C LEU A 13 5.82 1.69 3.83
N THR A 14 5.89 1.23 2.58
CA THR A 14 7.05 0.50 2.09
C THR A 14 7.40 0.90 0.67
N GLU A 15 8.59 0.48 0.25
CA GLU A 15 9.06 0.65 -1.13
C GLU A 15 9.93 -0.55 -1.47
N GLY A 16 9.66 -1.21 -2.60
CA GLY A 16 10.41 -2.39 -3.00
C GLY A 16 10.28 -3.50 -1.96
N THR A 17 11.39 -4.15 -1.66
CA THR A 17 11.43 -5.24 -0.67
C THR A 17 12.33 -4.91 0.51
N SER A 18 12.84 -3.69 0.61
CA SER A 18 13.84 -3.36 1.64
C SER A 18 13.59 -2.05 2.37
N TYR A 19 12.68 -1.21 1.90
CA TYR A 19 12.45 0.07 2.55
C TYR A 19 11.13 0.07 3.32
N LYS A 20 11.20 0.45 4.57
CA LYS A 20 10.03 0.70 5.41
C LYS A 20 10.14 2.14 5.91
N ASN A 21 9.04 2.89 5.77
CA ASN A 21 9.01 4.27 6.26
C ASN A 21 9.13 4.28 7.79
N PRO A 22 10.21 4.81 8.34
CA PRO A 22 10.41 4.78 9.79
C PRO A 22 9.41 5.64 10.57
N TYR A 23 8.71 6.53 9.88
CA TYR A 23 7.71 7.40 10.52
C TYR A 23 6.29 6.91 10.33
N ALA A 24 6.10 5.77 9.64
CA ALA A 24 4.76 5.29 9.31
C ALA A 24 3.92 5.06 10.57
N GLU A 25 4.49 4.43 11.58
CA GLU A 25 3.76 4.14 12.81
C GLU A 25 3.26 5.43 13.46
N ASN A 26 4.11 6.43 13.59
CA ASN A 26 3.72 7.70 14.19
C ASN A 26 2.67 8.40 13.34
N GLN A 27 2.83 8.40 12.03
CA GLN A 27 1.88 9.04 11.13
C GLN A 27 0.52 8.37 11.22
N ILE A 28 0.49 7.04 11.26
CA ILE A 28 -0.76 6.28 11.37
C ILE A 28 -1.42 6.54 12.72
N ASN A 29 -0.66 6.47 13.80
CA ASN A 29 -1.20 6.67 15.13
C ASN A 29 -1.74 8.09 15.31
N ASN A 30 -1.04 9.09 14.78
CA ASN A 30 -1.51 10.47 14.86
C ASN A 30 -2.81 10.65 14.07
N ALA A 31 -2.91 10.03 12.89
CA ALA A 31 -4.12 10.13 12.07
C ALA A 31 -5.30 9.45 12.75
N LEU A 32 -5.08 8.27 13.33
CA LEU A 32 -6.14 7.56 14.03
C LEU A 32 -6.59 8.33 15.27
N ALA A 33 -5.65 8.94 15.99
CA ALA A 33 -5.97 9.75 17.16
C ALA A 33 -6.81 10.98 16.79
N ALA A 34 -6.64 11.46 15.56
CA ALA A 34 -7.42 12.60 15.04
C ALA A 34 -8.75 12.16 14.43
N GLY A 35 -9.09 10.88 14.51
CA GLY A 35 -10.35 10.36 13.96
C GLY A 35 -10.36 10.16 12.47
N MET A 36 -9.19 10.14 11.84
CA MET A 36 -9.08 9.96 10.41
C MET A 36 -9.00 8.49 10.02
N LYS A 37 -9.48 8.17 8.82
CA LYS A 37 -9.24 6.87 8.23
C LYS A 37 -7.85 6.86 7.62
N VAL A 38 -7.18 5.71 7.71
CA VAL A 38 -5.81 5.58 7.22
C VAL A 38 -5.76 4.57 6.11
N SER A 39 -5.21 4.99 4.97
CA SER A 39 -4.80 4.11 3.90
C SER A 39 -3.28 4.16 3.82
N THR A 40 -2.69 3.13 3.23
CA THR A 40 -1.24 3.09 3.06
C THR A 40 -0.91 2.95 1.59
N TYR A 41 0.34 3.27 1.23
CA TYR A 41 0.79 2.94 -0.11
C TYR A 41 2.18 2.33 -0.08
N HIS A 42 2.44 1.56 -1.12
CA HIS A 42 3.71 0.91 -1.39
C HIS A 42 4.22 1.44 -2.73
N PHE A 43 5.44 1.96 -2.74
CA PHE A 43 6.05 2.44 -3.97
C PHE A 43 6.68 1.24 -4.66
N SER A 44 6.11 0.85 -5.80
CA SER A 44 6.39 -0.42 -6.44
C SER A 44 7.48 -0.31 -7.48
N HIS A 45 8.39 -1.27 -7.47
CA HIS A 45 9.49 -1.36 -8.42
C HIS A 45 9.47 -2.66 -9.21
N PHE A 46 8.48 -3.51 -8.99
CA PHE A 46 8.49 -4.84 -9.59
C PHE A 46 8.40 -4.80 -11.12
N MET A 47 9.12 -5.70 -11.74
CA MET A 47 9.14 -5.88 -13.20
C MET A 47 8.70 -7.28 -13.59
N THR A 48 8.58 -8.20 -12.64
CA THR A 48 8.22 -9.59 -12.88
C THR A 48 7.18 -10.03 -11.88
N LYS A 49 6.52 -11.17 -12.15
CA LYS A 49 5.57 -11.76 -11.23
C LYS A 49 6.23 -12.05 -9.89
N SER A 50 7.41 -12.64 -9.92
CA SER A 50 8.13 -12.98 -8.70
C SER A 50 8.41 -11.75 -7.85
N GLU A 51 8.82 -10.66 -8.49
CA GLU A 51 9.08 -9.42 -7.79
C GLU A 51 7.80 -8.82 -7.22
N ALA A 52 6.71 -8.88 -8.00
CA ALA A 52 5.43 -8.35 -7.54
C ALA A 52 4.96 -9.09 -6.29
N GLU A 53 5.09 -10.41 -6.28
CA GLU A 53 4.69 -11.20 -5.11
C GLU A 53 5.59 -10.94 -3.92
N ALA A 54 6.89 -10.78 -4.15
CA ALA A 54 7.83 -10.47 -3.07
C ALA A 54 7.54 -9.11 -2.45
N GLU A 55 7.26 -8.11 -3.28
CA GLU A 55 6.94 -6.78 -2.79
C GLU A 55 5.61 -6.76 -2.03
N ALA A 56 4.61 -7.49 -2.52
CA ALA A 56 3.34 -7.61 -1.83
C ALA A 56 3.50 -8.27 -0.46
N THR A 57 4.33 -9.30 -0.40
CA THR A 57 4.60 -10.00 0.85
C THR A 57 5.25 -9.07 1.87
N TYR A 58 6.24 -8.30 1.43
CA TYR A 58 6.92 -7.35 2.29
C TYR A 58 5.96 -6.27 2.80
N TYR A 59 5.15 -5.73 1.90
CA TYR A 59 4.17 -4.69 2.22
C TYR A 59 3.17 -5.22 3.26
N ALA A 60 2.60 -6.40 3.03
CA ALA A 60 1.65 -7.00 3.96
C ALA A 60 2.29 -7.29 5.32
N LYS A 61 3.54 -7.75 5.31
CA LYS A 61 4.26 -8.02 6.56
C LYS A 61 4.39 -6.75 7.41
N MET A 62 4.75 -5.65 6.76
CA MET A 62 4.89 -4.38 7.49
C MET A 62 3.55 -3.87 7.99
N ALA A 63 2.49 -4.03 7.19
CA ALA A 63 1.15 -3.64 7.62
C ALA A 63 0.71 -4.43 8.84
N LYS A 64 1.00 -5.72 8.87
CA LYS A 64 0.66 -6.56 10.02
C LYS A 64 1.44 -6.17 11.26
N GLU A 65 2.70 -5.80 11.09
CA GLU A 65 3.51 -5.35 12.23
C GLU A 65 2.95 -4.09 12.86
N LEU A 66 2.28 -3.26 12.07
CA LEU A 66 1.66 -2.04 12.57
C LEU A 66 0.22 -2.26 13.05
N GLY A 67 -0.28 -3.49 12.97
CA GLY A 67 -1.61 -3.82 13.44
C GLY A 67 -2.73 -3.39 12.52
N LEU A 68 -2.43 -3.16 11.24
CA LEU A 68 -3.46 -2.75 10.28
C LEU A 68 -4.34 -3.93 9.92
N SER A 69 -5.65 -3.68 9.85
CA SER A 69 -6.62 -4.73 9.55
C SER A 69 -6.77 -4.96 8.06
N GLY A 70 -7.44 -6.05 7.69
CA GLY A 70 -7.70 -6.38 6.29
C GLY A 70 -8.65 -5.42 5.59
N THR A 71 -9.28 -4.49 6.32
CA THR A 71 -10.11 -3.45 5.71
C THR A 71 -9.29 -2.24 5.29
N THR A 72 -8.00 -2.23 5.59
CA THR A 72 -7.12 -1.13 5.18
C THR A 72 -6.97 -1.13 3.67
N VAL A 73 -7.10 0.05 3.07
CA VAL A 73 -6.88 0.20 1.63
C VAL A 73 -5.37 0.21 1.39
N MET A 74 -4.93 -0.70 0.53
CA MET A 74 -3.53 -0.85 0.18
C MET A 74 -3.34 -0.30 -1.24
N VAL A 75 -2.49 0.70 -1.38
CA VAL A 75 -2.30 1.37 -2.67
C VAL A 75 -1.00 0.89 -3.31
N ASN A 76 -1.12 0.41 -4.54
CA ASN A 76 0.02 0.03 -5.37
C ASN A 76 0.40 1.25 -6.19
N ASP A 77 1.46 1.95 -5.78
CA ASP A 77 1.93 3.16 -6.46
C ASP A 77 3.09 2.77 -7.39
N LEU A 78 2.80 2.72 -8.68
CA LEU A 78 3.79 2.36 -9.69
C LEU A 78 4.55 3.60 -10.15
N GLU A 79 5.85 3.44 -10.33
CA GLU A 79 6.72 4.51 -10.77
C GLU A 79 6.53 4.86 -12.24
N THR A 80 6.09 3.89 -13.04
CA THR A 80 5.98 4.04 -14.48
C THR A 80 4.53 3.95 -14.93
N ASN A 81 4.28 4.33 -16.18
CA ASN A 81 2.95 4.18 -16.78
C ASN A 81 2.55 2.72 -16.81
N PHE A 82 1.24 2.49 -16.68
CA PHE A 82 0.70 1.15 -16.86
C PHE A 82 0.88 0.72 -18.30
N ASN A 83 1.28 -0.53 -18.46
CA ASN A 83 1.33 -1.21 -19.74
C ASN A 83 0.87 -2.65 -19.47
N ASP A 84 0.84 -3.49 -20.51
CA ASP A 84 0.33 -4.85 -20.33
C ASP A 84 1.11 -5.60 -19.25
N PHE A 85 2.40 -5.40 -19.21
CA PHE A 85 3.27 -6.03 -18.23
C PHE A 85 2.99 -5.57 -16.81
N SER A 86 2.94 -4.25 -16.61
CA SER A 86 2.72 -3.72 -15.27
C SER A 86 1.29 -4.01 -14.80
N THR A 87 0.32 -4.03 -15.72
CA THR A 87 -1.05 -4.39 -15.38
C THR A 87 -1.12 -5.83 -14.88
N GLN A 88 -0.46 -6.76 -15.59
CA GLN A 88 -0.45 -8.15 -15.19
C GLN A 88 0.26 -8.34 -13.86
N ASN A 89 1.40 -7.69 -13.68
CA ASN A 89 2.15 -7.79 -12.43
C ASN A 89 1.40 -7.15 -11.27
N SER A 90 0.63 -6.10 -11.55
CA SER A 90 -0.21 -5.49 -10.52
C SER A 90 -1.33 -6.42 -10.08
N VAL A 91 -1.87 -7.23 -10.99
CA VAL A 91 -2.83 -8.27 -10.62
C VAL A 91 -2.19 -9.28 -9.68
N TYR A 92 -0.98 -9.72 -9.98
CA TYR A 92 -0.26 -10.65 -9.10
C TYR A 92 0.00 -10.03 -7.72
N PHE A 93 0.35 -8.75 -7.71
CA PHE A 93 0.58 -8.00 -6.49
C PHE A 93 -0.71 -7.97 -5.63
N ALA A 94 -1.83 -7.60 -6.25
CA ALA A 94 -3.11 -7.51 -5.54
C ALA A 94 -3.58 -8.87 -5.05
N ASN A 95 -3.41 -9.92 -5.87
CA ASN A 95 -3.80 -11.27 -5.48
C ASN A 95 -2.99 -11.75 -4.28
N LYS A 96 -1.70 -11.43 -4.25
CA LYS A 96 -0.85 -11.80 -3.12
C LYS A 96 -1.27 -11.06 -1.85
N LEU A 97 -1.58 -9.77 -1.96
CA LEU A 97 -2.08 -9.02 -0.81
C LEU A 97 -3.38 -9.62 -0.29
N LYS A 98 -4.29 -9.98 -1.19
CA LYS A 98 -5.55 -10.61 -0.79
C LYS A 98 -5.31 -11.93 -0.07
N GLU A 99 -4.39 -12.73 -0.59
CA GLU A 99 -4.02 -14.01 0.03
C GLU A 99 -3.49 -13.80 1.44
N LEU A 100 -2.77 -12.69 1.66
CA LEU A 100 -2.16 -12.38 2.93
C LEU A 100 -3.08 -11.61 3.87
N GLY A 101 -4.33 -11.39 3.48
CA GLY A 101 -5.33 -10.78 4.36
C GLY A 101 -5.70 -9.33 4.04
N TYR A 102 -5.24 -8.80 2.90
CA TYR A 102 -5.50 -7.41 2.52
C TYR A 102 -6.15 -7.36 1.14
N PRO A 103 -7.47 -7.60 1.06
CA PRO A 103 -8.14 -7.72 -0.23
C PRO A 103 -8.46 -6.39 -0.95
N ILE A 104 -8.30 -5.25 -0.28
CA ILE A 104 -8.68 -3.97 -0.86
C ILE A 104 -7.42 -3.29 -1.40
N THR A 105 -7.22 -3.38 -2.72
CA THR A 105 -6.04 -2.81 -3.37
C THR A 105 -6.47 -1.83 -4.45
N LEU A 106 -5.87 -0.66 -4.45
CA LEU A 106 -6.02 0.33 -5.52
C LEU A 106 -4.69 0.45 -6.25
N HIS A 107 -4.75 0.70 -7.55
CA HIS A 107 -3.56 0.83 -8.37
C HIS A 107 -3.45 2.26 -8.86
N TYR A 108 -2.27 2.84 -8.74
CA TYR A 108 -2.01 4.22 -9.09
C TYR A 108 -0.70 4.29 -9.87
N SER A 109 -0.69 5.06 -10.94
CA SER A 109 0.52 5.30 -11.71
C SER A 109 0.90 6.77 -11.60
N SER A 110 2.15 7.01 -11.25
CA SER A 110 2.64 8.36 -11.02
C SER A 110 3.49 8.88 -12.17
N SER A 111 3.25 8.40 -13.35
CA SER A 111 4.03 8.79 -14.53
C SER A 111 3.98 10.30 -14.80
#